data_0b43bd52ff2e206ad6105f806a7397aa
#
_entry.id   0b43bd52ff2e206ad6105f806a7397aa
#
_cell.length_a   1.000
_cell.length_b   1.000
_cell.length_c   1.000
_cell.angle_alpha   90.00
_cell.angle_beta   90.00
_cell.angle_gamma   90.00
#
_symmetry.space_group_name_H-M   'P 1'
#
loop_
_entity.id
_entity.type
_entity.pdbx_description
1 polymer ?
#
loop_
_entity_poly.entity_id
_entity_poly.type
_entity_poly.pdbx_seq_one_letter_code
_entity_poly.pdbx_strand_id
1 'polypeptide(L)'
;MKKSLQTFGFAVGLVLAAGVGVRAADYRLAGRIALPGNGSWDYLTADPAARRLYVTHGTCVHVLDLDTQKPVGEIAPTPGVHGVALAPELGRGFTSNGAEATVTVFDLKTLGRVGILRVNGTKPDAILYDPFTRRVFTFNGDSDNSSAFDAVTGEALGTIELGGGPEFAVSDGAGHCFVNLEEEAEVVRFDPKKLEITARWPLAPGATATALALDAGNHRLFAGCRSRVLVVLDADTGAHIAELPIGGVVDAVALDPLRRRAFVACGEGVVNVIGWTDPAHYSVLATIPTRPGAKTLGYDAKTGRLYLSVADFGPAPAAAPGQPNPRPPILPGSFGLLVVEPAGG
;
A
#
# COMPACT_ATOMS: atom_id res chain seq x y z
N MET A 1 10.54 49.76 60.82
CA MET A 1 9.79 49.49 59.63
C MET A 1 10.31 48.20 59.00
N LYS A 2 9.59 47.08 59.19
CA LYS A 2 9.96 45.77 58.61
C LYS A 2 9.13 45.56 57.37
N LYS A 3 9.76 45.40 56.16
CA LYS A 3 9.11 45.02 54.93
C LYS A 3 9.09 43.50 54.81
N SER A 4 7.91 42.94 54.76
CA SER A 4 7.70 41.51 54.50
C SER A 4 7.77 41.25 52.98
N LEU A 5 8.63 40.32 52.59
CA LEU A 5 8.69 39.75 51.23
C LEU A 5 7.69 38.59 51.15
N GLN A 6 6.68 38.72 50.28
CA GLN A 6 5.81 37.59 49.93
C GLN A 6 6.38 36.89 48.68
N THR A 7 6.76 35.64 48.86
CA THR A 7 7.20 34.75 47.78
C THR A 7 5.96 34.10 47.15
N PHE A 8 5.68 34.40 45.91
CA PHE A 8 4.67 33.69 45.07
C PHE A 8 5.32 32.44 44.48
N GLY A 9 4.93 31.27 44.94
CA GLY A 9 5.29 30.02 44.34
C GLY A 9 4.38 29.70 43.16
N PHE A 10 4.94 29.64 41.94
CA PHE A 10 4.24 29.09 40.76
C PHE A 10 4.38 27.58 40.81
N ALA A 11 3.27 26.89 41.03
CA ALA A 11 3.18 25.45 40.86
C ALA A 11 2.96 25.16 39.35
N VAL A 12 3.98 24.69 38.65
CA VAL A 12 3.86 24.14 37.29
C VAL A 12 3.26 22.76 37.40
N GLY A 13 1.99 22.64 37.14
CA GLY A 13 1.31 21.36 36.99
C GLY A 13 1.76 20.65 35.72
N LEU A 14 2.56 19.60 35.86
CA LEU A 14 2.94 18.70 34.78
C LEU A 14 1.71 17.85 34.43
N VAL A 15 0.96 18.21 33.38
CA VAL A 15 -0.09 17.35 32.82
C VAL A 15 0.60 16.28 31.98
N LEU A 16 0.83 15.11 32.60
CA LEU A 16 1.20 13.89 31.89
C LEU A 16 -0.02 13.46 31.05
N ALA A 17 -0.04 13.81 29.78
CA ALA A 17 -0.94 13.18 28.82
C ALA A 17 -0.50 11.72 28.69
N ALA A 18 -1.20 10.80 29.35
CA ALA A 18 -1.05 9.38 29.17
C ALA A 18 -1.52 9.03 27.75
N GLY A 19 -0.62 9.09 26.78
CA GLY A 19 -0.86 8.52 25.48
C GLY A 19 -1.03 7.02 25.65
N VAL A 20 -2.21 6.49 25.33
CA VAL A 20 -2.45 5.04 25.26
C VAL A 20 -1.63 4.53 24.09
N GLY A 21 -0.39 4.11 24.35
CA GLY A 21 0.48 3.51 23.34
C GLY A 21 -0.09 2.15 22.93
N VAL A 22 -0.32 1.96 21.64
CA VAL A 22 -0.62 0.64 21.06
C VAL A 22 0.60 -0.25 21.29
N ARG A 23 0.37 -1.44 21.83
CA ARG A 23 1.40 -2.46 22.05
C ARG A 23 1.23 -3.58 21.02
N ALA A 24 2.28 -4.36 20.76
CA ALA A 24 2.16 -5.58 19.96
C ALA A 24 1.10 -6.53 20.53
N ALA A 25 0.89 -6.52 21.83
CA ALA A 25 -0.17 -7.26 22.51
C ALA A 25 -1.59 -6.77 22.20
N ASP A 26 -1.74 -5.58 21.60
CA ASP A 26 -3.04 -5.04 21.18
C ASP A 26 -3.51 -5.63 19.83
N TYR A 27 -2.67 -6.44 19.16
CA TYR A 27 -2.98 -7.15 17.93
C TYR A 27 -2.60 -8.62 18.07
N ARG A 28 -3.38 -9.48 17.42
CA ARG A 28 -3.12 -10.92 17.40
C ARG A 28 -3.38 -11.51 16.01
N LEU A 29 -2.69 -12.60 15.70
CA LEU A 29 -3.05 -13.44 14.58
C LEU A 29 -4.37 -14.14 14.90
N ALA A 30 -5.43 -13.81 14.15
CA ALA A 30 -6.76 -14.40 14.32
C ALA A 30 -6.91 -15.73 13.58
N GLY A 31 -6.16 -15.89 12.46
CA GLY A 31 -6.22 -17.10 11.65
C GLY A 31 -5.65 -16.92 10.25
N ARG A 32 -5.95 -17.91 9.41
CA ARG A 32 -5.62 -17.90 7.99
C ARG A 32 -6.84 -18.28 7.17
N ILE A 33 -7.12 -17.54 6.11
CA ILE A 33 -8.13 -17.83 5.11
C ILE A 33 -7.41 -18.48 3.93
N ALA A 34 -7.70 -19.76 3.64
CA ALA A 34 -7.15 -20.43 2.49
C ALA A 34 -7.85 -19.94 1.20
N LEU A 35 -7.08 -19.66 0.17
CA LEU A 35 -7.57 -19.30 -1.16
C LEU A 35 -7.04 -20.29 -2.19
N PRO A 36 -7.87 -20.68 -3.18
CA PRO A 36 -7.46 -21.64 -4.20
C PRO A 36 -6.49 -20.99 -5.20
N GLY A 37 -5.81 -21.83 -5.99
CA GLY A 37 -4.93 -21.43 -7.08
C GLY A 37 -3.46 -21.61 -6.75
N ASN A 38 -2.63 -21.35 -7.76
CA ASN A 38 -1.17 -21.40 -7.69
C ASN A 38 -0.58 -20.14 -8.34
N GLY A 39 0.63 -19.80 -7.98
CA GLY A 39 1.33 -18.65 -8.53
C GLY A 39 1.72 -17.63 -7.47
N SER A 40 2.27 -16.53 -7.95
CA SER A 40 2.63 -15.39 -7.14
C SER A 40 1.39 -14.55 -6.81
N TRP A 41 1.54 -13.67 -5.84
CA TRP A 41 0.53 -12.68 -5.47
C TRP A 41 1.18 -11.31 -5.35
N ASP A 42 0.34 -10.27 -5.29
CA ASP A 42 0.80 -8.93 -5.06
C ASP A 42 -0.19 -8.14 -4.19
N TYR A 43 -0.68 -6.98 -4.65
CA TYR A 43 -1.45 -6.05 -3.85
C TYR A 43 -2.83 -6.57 -3.42
N LEU A 44 -3.29 -6.03 -2.30
CA LEU A 44 -4.65 -6.18 -1.81
C LEU A 44 -5.34 -4.81 -1.80
N THR A 45 -6.59 -4.77 -2.28
CA THR A 45 -7.39 -3.55 -2.26
C THR A 45 -8.66 -3.78 -1.44
N ALA A 46 -8.82 -3.02 -0.35
CA ALA A 46 -10.04 -3.04 0.43
C ALA A 46 -11.03 -1.99 -0.10
N ASP A 47 -12.29 -2.37 -0.22
CA ASP A 47 -13.44 -1.50 -0.43
C ASP A 47 -14.28 -1.46 0.86
N PRO A 48 -14.07 -0.47 1.73
CA PRO A 48 -14.80 -0.41 2.99
C PRO A 48 -16.31 -0.14 2.81
N ALA A 49 -16.71 0.52 1.72
CA ALA A 49 -18.11 0.86 1.44
C ALA A 49 -18.90 -0.36 0.96
N ALA A 50 -18.37 -1.11 -0.01
CA ALA A 50 -18.99 -2.34 -0.50
C ALA A 50 -18.67 -3.56 0.39
N ARG A 51 -17.83 -3.41 1.42
CA ARG A 51 -17.37 -4.48 2.32
C ARG A 51 -16.69 -5.63 1.57
N ARG A 52 -15.80 -5.29 0.62
CA ARG A 52 -15.06 -6.25 -0.20
C ARG A 52 -13.57 -6.10 -0.04
N LEU A 53 -12.87 -7.22 -0.15
CA LEU A 53 -11.41 -7.29 -0.25
C LEU A 53 -11.07 -7.97 -1.57
N TYR A 54 -10.30 -7.29 -2.41
CA TYR A 54 -9.77 -7.78 -3.67
C TYR A 54 -8.34 -8.25 -3.44
N VAL A 55 -8.06 -9.49 -3.80
CA VAL A 55 -6.77 -10.16 -3.54
C VAL A 55 -6.22 -10.68 -4.85
N THR A 56 -5.12 -10.10 -5.32
CA THR A 56 -4.48 -10.52 -6.58
C THR A 56 -3.72 -11.83 -6.40
N HIS A 57 -3.88 -12.76 -7.36
CA HIS A 57 -3.22 -14.06 -7.30
C HIS A 57 -3.04 -14.67 -8.69
N GLY A 58 -1.81 -14.67 -9.18
CA GLY A 58 -1.44 -15.31 -10.45
C GLY A 58 -2.20 -14.78 -11.65
N THR A 59 -3.34 -15.40 -11.96
CA THR A 59 -4.16 -15.09 -13.14
C THR A 59 -5.59 -14.68 -12.80
N CYS A 60 -5.87 -14.42 -11.54
CA CYS A 60 -7.18 -13.99 -11.07
C CYS A 60 -7.10 -13.04 -9.88
N VAL A 61 -8.22 -12.38 -9.58
CA VAL A 61 -8.42 -11.61 -8.36
C VAL A 61 -9.53 -12.27 -7.57
N HIS A 62 -9.23 -12.81 -6.39
CA HIS A 62 -10.25 -13.30 -5.48
C HIS A 62 -10.95 -12.11 -4.80
N VAL A 63 -12.26 -12.19 -4.68
CA VAL A 63 -13.05 -11.17 -3.98
C VAL A 63 -13.70 -11.80 -2.74
N LEU A 64 -13.37 -11.24 -1.57
CA LEU A 64 -13.91 -11.70 -0.29
C LEU A 64 -14.86 -10.64 0.28
N ASP A 65 -15.85 -11.10 1.00
CA ASP A 65 -16.67 -10.27 1.87
C ASP A 65 -15.94 -10.06 3.21
N LEU A 66 -15.75 -8.79 3.60
CA LEU A 66 -14.98 -8.40 4.79
C LEU A 66 -15.71 -8.73 6.12
N ASP A 67 -17.03 -8.82 6.11
CA ASP A 67 -17.80 -9.12 7.33
C ASP A 67 -17.83 -10.63 7.61
N THR A 68 -17.97 -11.47 6.57
CA THR A 68 -18.01 -12.93 6.68
C THR A 68 -16.66 -13.60 6.45
N GLN A 69 -15.69 -12.90 5.87
CA GLN A 69 -14.37 -13.40 5.46
C GLN A 69 -14.44 -14.57 4.44
N LYS A 70 -15.52 -14.66 3.68
CA LYS A 70 -15.73 -15.71 2.69
C LYS A 70 -15.54 -15.17 1.28
N PRO A 71 -15.04 -15.99 0.34
CA PRO A 71 -15.05 -15.65 -1.07
C PRO A 71 -16.47 -15.41 -1.56
N VAL A 72 -16.66 -14.32 -2.34
CA VAL A 72 -17.94 -13.96 -2.96
C VAL A 72 -17.86 -13.94 -4.48
N GLY A 73 -16.67 -14.07 -5.04
CA GLY A 73 -16.46 -14.15 -6.48
C GLY A 73 -14.99 -14.06 -6.86
N GLU A 74 -14.77 -14.02 -8.17
CA GLU A 74 -13.46 -13.97 -8.79
C GLU A 74 -13.52 -13.12 -10.05
N ILE A 75 -12.45 -12.37 -10.34
CA ILE A 75 -12.25 -11.67 -11.61
C ILE A 75 -11.15 -12.40 -12.36
N ALA A 76 -11.50 -13.00 -13.51
CA ALA A 76 -10.60 -13.77 -14.35
C ALA A 76 -11.05 -13.73 -15.83
N PRO A 77 -10.10 -13.92 -16.79
CA PRO A 77 -8.66 -14.02 -16.59
C PRO A 77 -7.99 -12.64 -16.39
N THR A 78 -6.97 -12.60 -15.54
CA THR A 78 -6.11 -11.43 -15.31
C THR A 78 -4.64 -11.87 -15.26
N PRO A 79 -4.01 -12.20 -16.40
CA PRO A 79 -2.70 -12.84 -16.46
C PRO A 79 -1.58 -11.99 -15.86
N GLY A 80 -0.93 -12.50 -14.80
CA GLY A 80 0.11 -11.77 -14.08
C GLY A 80 -0.45 -10.52 -13.40
N VAL A 81 -1.60 -10.65 -12.75
CA VAL A 81 -2.23 -9.52 -12.05
C VAL A 81 -1.38 -9.04 -10.87
N HIS A 82 -1.20 -7.71 -10.78
CA HIS A 82 -0.51 -7.05 -9.68
C HIS A 82 -1.47 -6.25 -8.79
N GLY A 83 -2.21 -5.31 -9.36
CA GLY A 83 -3.04 -4.39 -8.60
C GLY A 83 -4.51 -4.32 -9.02
N VAL A 84 -5.33 -3.73 -8.15
CA VAL A 84 -6.75 -3.43 -8.39
C VAL A 84 -7.02 -1.98 -8.00
N ALA A 85 -7.54 -1.20 -8.95
CA ALA A 85 -8.07 0.14 -8.71
C ALA A 85 -9.60 0.13 -8.81
N LEU A 86 -10.27 0.87 -7.93
CA LEU A 86 -11.72 0.92 -7.85
C LEU A 86 -12.24 2.32 -8.17
N ALA A 87 -13.27 2.39 -9.00
CA ALA A 87 -14.02 3.61 -9.32
C ALA A 87 -15.51 3.39 -8.96
N PRO A 88 -15.87 3.45 -7.67
CA PRO A 88 -17.20 3.09 -7.18
C PRO A 88 -18.32 3.90 -7.84
N GLU A 89 -18.11 5.20 -8.07
CA GLU A 89 -19.08 6.09 -8.71
C GLU A 89 -19.32 5.78 -10.18
N LEU A 90 -18.39 5.02 -10.82
CA LEU A 90 -18.55 4.49 -12.16
C LEU A 90 -19.09 3.06 -12.19
N GLY A 91 -19.19 2.41 -11.02
CA GLY A 91 -19.50 0.99 -10.90
C GLY A 91 -18.43 0.08 -11.51
N ARG A 92 -17.19 0.55 -11.65
CA ARG A 92 -16.10 -0.13 -12.35
C ARG A 92 -14.90 -0.36 -11.46
N GLY A 93 -14.20 -1.47 -11.74
CA GLY A 93 -12.86 -1.73 -11.24
C GLY A 93 -11.90 -2.05 -12.39
N PHE A 94 -10.63 -1.96 -12.12
CA PHE A 94 -9.53 -2.10 -13.08
C PHE A 94 -8.42 -2.94 -12.46
N THR A 95 -7.82 -3.84 -13.23
CA THR A 95 -6.65 -4.61 -12.80
C THR A 95 -5.47 -4.34 -13.72
N SER A 96 -4.26 -4.24 -13.16
CA SER A 96 -3.03 -4.28 -13.95
C SER A 96 -2.61 -5.73 -14.20
N ASN A 97 -2.38 -6.10 -15.45
CA ASN A 97 -2.01 -7.46 -15.86
C ASN A 97 -0.63 -7.44 -16.50
N GLY A 98 0.41 -7.67 -15.67
CA GLY A 98 1.81 -7.52 -16.07
C GLY A 98 2.24 -8.47 -17.20
N ALA A 99 1.70 -9.69 -17.26
CA ALA A 99 2.10 -10.68 -18.25
C ALA A 99 1.65 -10.35 -19.68
N GLU A 100 0.57 -9.59 -19.85
CA GLU A 100 0.02 -9.25 -21.19
C GLU A 100 0.05 -7.76 -21.50
N ALA A 101 0.60 -6.93 -20.63
CA ALA A 101 0.58 -5.47 -20.75
C ALA A 101 -0.85 -4.94 -21.01
N THR A 102 -1.79 -5.35 -20.15
CA THR A 102 -3.20 -4.98 -20.26
C THR A 102 -3.79 -4.51 -18.93
N VAL A 103 -4.95 -3.83 -19.03
CA VAL A 103 -5.86 -3.58 -17.93
C VAL A 103 -7.16 -4.31 -18.19
N THR A 104 -7.61 -5.15 -17.25
CA THR A 104 -8.97 -5.70 -17.30
C THR A 104 -9.91 -4.71 -16.62
N VAL A 105 -10.95 -4.28 -17.33
CA VAL A 105 -12.05 -3.47 -16.79
C VAL A 105 -13.16 -4.43 -16.37
N PHE A 106 -13.66 -4.33 -15.14
CA PHE A 106 -14.73 -5.17 -14.62
C PHE A 106 -15.83 -4.36 -13.95
N ASP A 107 -17.03 -4.93 -13.92
CA ASP A 107 -18.19 -4.37 -13.21
C ASP A 107 -18.11 -4.70 -11.72
N LEU A 108 -18.21 -3.71 -10.84
CA LEU A 108 -18.07 -3.90 -9.40
C LEU A 108 -19.20 -4.73 -8.77
N LYS A 109 -20.38 -4.78 -9.37
CA LYS A 109 -21.52 -5.51 -8.84
C LYS A 109 -21.45 -7.00 -9.21
N THR A 110 -21.21 -7.27 -10.49
CA THR A 110 -21.23 -8.63 -11.06
C THR A 110 -19.87 -9.30 -11.05
N LEU A 111 -18.78 -8.55 -10.88
CA LEU A 111 -17.37 -8.95 -11.03
C LEU A 111 -17.02 -9.41 -12.45
N GLY A 112 -17.97 -9.29 -13.37
CA GLY A 112 -17.78 -9.66 -14.78
C GLY A 112 -16.88 -8.68 -15.53
N ARG A 113 -16.01 -9.21 -16.39
CA ARG A 113 -15.19 -8.39 -17.29
C ARG A 113 -16.05 -7.63 -18.28
N VAL A 114 -15.86 -6.32 -18.38
CA VAL A 114 -16.54 -5.45 -19.33
C VAL A 114 -15.63 -4.93 -20.44
N GLY A 115 -14.31 -5.02 -20.28
CA GLY A 115 -13.36 -4.57 -21.30
C GLY A 115 -11.91 -4.94 -20.99
N ILE A 116 -11.05 -4.70 -21.99
CA ILE A 116 -9.59 -4.78 -21.85
C ILE A 116 -8.99 -3.52 -22.48
N LEU A 117 -8.08 -2.86 -21.77
CA LEU A 117 -7.27 -1.75 -22.29
C LEU A 117 -5.85 -2.25 -22.54
N ARG A 118 -5.23 -1.79 -23.63
CA ARG A 118 -3.83 -2.10 -23.93
C ARG A 118 -2.94 -1.00 -23.34
N VAL A 119 -1.98 -1.41 -22.55
CA VAL A 119 -1.02 -0.50 -21.90
C VAL A 119 0.06 -0.11 -22.92
N ASN A 120 0.42 1.17 -22.94
CA ASN A 120 1.58 1.65 -23.69
C ASN A 120 2.84 1.60 -22.80
N GLY A 121 3.28 0.38 -22.53
CA GLY A 121 4.40 0.06 -21.65
C GLY A 121 4.46 -1.44 -21.40
N THR A 122 5.46 -1.87 -20.66
CA THR A 122 5.68 -3.27 -20.33
C THR A 122 5.61 -3.48 -18.81
N LYS A 123 5.05 -4.62 -18.41
CA LYS A 123 4.86 -5.01 -17.03
C LYS A 123 4.13 -3.94 -16.20
N PRO A 124 2.85 -3.62 -16.51
CA PRO A 124 2.05 -2.79 -15.63
C PRO A 124 1.94 -3.47 -14.26
N ASP A 125 2.48 -2.79 -13.26
CA ASP A 125 2.54 -3.23 -11.86
C ASP A 125 1.45 -2.53 -11.06
N ALA A 126 1.72 -1.42 -10.41
CA ALA A 126 0.69 -0.67 -9.72
C ALA A 126 -0.35 -0.07 -10.70
N ILE A 127 -1.54 0.14 -10.17
CA ILE A 127 -2.65 0.77 -10.87
C ILE A 127 -3.38 1.72 -9.94
N LEU A 128 -3.73 2.90 -10.43
CA LEU A 128 -4.37 3.96 -9.67
C LEU A 128 -5.61 4.48 -10.41
N TYR A 129 -6.71 4.65 -9.71
CA TYR A 129 -7.82 5.48 -10.15
C TYR A 129 -7.75 6.85 -9.47
N ASP A 130 -7.73 7.92 -10.28
CA ASP A 130 -7.81 9.30 -9.80
C ASP A 130 -9.25 9.82 -9.94
N PRO A 131 -9.98 10.04 -8.84
CA PRO A 131 -11.38 10.49 -8.90
C PRO A 131 -11.53 11.93 -9.39
N PHE A 132 -10.50 12.77 -9.24
CA PHE A 132 -10.55 14.18 -9.68
C PHE A 132 -10.62 14.30 -11.20
N THR A 133 -9.82 13.50 -11.92
CA THR A 133 -9.82 13.50 -13.40
C THR A 133 -10.65 12.38 -14.00
N ARG A 134 -11.09 11.40 -13.20
CA ARG A 134 -11.75 10.15 -13.62
C ARG A 134 -10.87 9.37 -14.59
N ARG A 135 -9.58 9.27 -14.29
CA ARG A 135 -8.58 8.57 -15.08
C ARG A 135 -8.02 7.38 -14.33
N VAL A 136 -7.62 6.36 -15.07
CA VAL A 136 -6.87 5.22 -14.58
C VAL A 136 -5.44 5.33 -15.08
N PHE A 137 -4.50 5.09 -14.20
CA PHE A 137 -3.08 5.08 -14.48
C PHE A 137 -2.51 3.70 -14.19
N THR A 138 -1.74 3.14 -15.11
CA THR A 138 -0.86 2.00 -14.84
C THR A 138 0.56 2.50 -14.70
N PHE A 139 1.32 1.88 -13.80
CA PHE A 139 2.72 2.17 -13.57
C PHE A 139 3.52 0.97 -14.07
N ASN A 140 4.31 1.20 -15.11
CA ASN A 140 4.89 0.13 -15.95
C ASN A 140 6.36 -0.05 -15.58
N GLY A 141 6.63 -1.06 -14.73
CA GLY A 141 7.94 -1.25 -14.08
C GLY A 141 9.12 -1.50 -15.01
N ASP A 142 8.89 -2.17 -16.15
CA ASP A 142 9.97 -2.49 -17.11
C ASP A 142 10.13 -1.45 -18.25
N SER A 143 9.28 -0.42 -18.29
CA SER A 143 9.35 0.67 -19.28
C SER A 143 9.42 2.06 -18.66
N ASP A 144 9.60 2.18 -17.34
CA ASP A 144 9.85 3.41 -16.59
C ASP A 144 8.83 4.53 -16.86
N ASN A 145 7.59 4.18 -17.14
CA ASN A 145 6.54 5.11 -17.51
C ASN A 145 5.18 4.78 -16.87
N SER A 146 4.22 5.67 -17.03
CA SER A 146 2.83 5.48 -16.66
C SER A 146 1.93 5.67 -17.88
N SER A 147 0.96 4.79 -18.09
CA SER A 147 -0.07 4.94 -19.11
C SER A 147 -1.36 5.43 -18.49
N ALA A 148 -1.98 6.45 -19.11
CA ALA A 148 -3.22 7.06 -18.65
C ALA A 148 -4.40 6.70 -19.56
N PHE A 149 -5.55 6.40 -18.94
CA PHE A 149 -6.81 6.06 -19.64
C PHE A 149 -7.97 6.84 -19.04
N ASP A 150 -8.93 7.21 -19.88
CA ASP A 150 -10.25 7.65 -19.43
C ASP A 150 -11.01 6.46 -18.82
N ALA A 151 -11.42 6.57 -17.56
CA ALA A 151 -12.06 5.47 -16.84
C ALA A 151 -13.47 5.14 -17.34
N VAL A 152 -14.11 6.06 -18.08
CA VAL A 152 -15.47 5.88 -18.62
C VAL A 152 -15.43 5.28 -20.00
N THR A 153 -14.61 5.82 -20.89
CA THR A 153 -14.55 5.40 -22.31
C THR A 153 -13.52 4.30 -22.55
N GLY A 154 -12.48 4.21 -21.72
CA GLY A 154 -11.34 3.34 -21.92
C GLY A 154 -10.32 3.89 -22.94
N GLU A 155 -10.50 5.13 -23.39
CA GLU A 155 -9.59 5.79 -24.33
C GLU A 155 -8.21 6.00 -23.70
N ALA A 156 -7.14 5.68 -24.44
CA ALA A 156 -5.79 5.98 -24.06
C ALA A 156 -5.53 7.49 -24.22
N LEU A 157 -5.11 8.15 -23.12
CA LEU A 157 -4.92 9.59 -23.06
C LEU A 157 -3.47 10.03 -23.23
N GLY A 158 -2.52 9.13 -23.01
CA GLY A 158 -1.09 9.41 -23.14
C GLY A 158 -0.25 8.63 -22.13
N THR A 159 1.04 8.98 -22.08
CA THR A 159 2.03 8.42 -21.17
C THR A 159 2.74 9.53 -20.40
N ILE A 160 3.28 9.17 -19.23
CA ILE A 160 4.18 10.01 -18.44
C ILE A 160 5.50 9.25 -18.35
N GLU A 161 6.58 9.81 -18.89
CA GLU A 161 7.93 9.25 -18.72
C GLU A 161 8.42 9.57 -17.31
N LEU A 162 8.53 8.53 -16.48
CA LEU A 162 8.87 8.68 -15.06
C LEU A 162 10.39 8.68 -14.84
N GLY A 163 11.14 7.99 -15.71
CA GLY A 163 12.61 7.96 -15.67
C GLY A 163 13.16 7.05 -14.57
N GLY A 164 12.42 6.05 -14.17
CA GLY A 164 12.79 5.02 -13.22
C GLY A 164 11.63 4.06 -12.97
N GLY A 165 11.89 2.92 -12.35
CA GLY A 165 10.92 1.86 -12.09
C GLY A 165 9.82 2.27 -11.09
N PRO A 166 8.59 2.55 -11.56
CA PRO A 166 7.49 2.94 -10.67
C PRO A 166 6.92 1.72 -9.95
N GLU A 167 6.72 1.85 -8.63
CA GLU A 167 6.23 0.75 -7.78
C GLU A 167 4.82 0.98 -7.26
N PHE A 168 4.57 2.02 -6.47
CA PHE A 168 3.24 2.27 -5.91
C PHE A 168 2.81 3.73 -6.11
N ALA A 169 1.50 3.96 -6.26
CA ALA A 169 0.99 5.30 -6.51
C ALA A 169 -0.27 5.61 -5.71
N VAL A 170 -0.45 6.90 -5.40
CA VAL A 170 -1.59 7.43 -4.67
C VAL A 170 -2.06 8.75 -5.27
N SER A 171 -3.36 9.07 -5.14
CA SER A 171 -3.97 10.35 -5.52
C SER A 171 -4.47 11.08 -4.28
N ASP A 172 -4.37 12.43 -4.28
CA ASP A 172 -5.00 13.27 -3.27
C ASP A 172 -6.50 13.54 -3.57
N GLY A 173 -6.96 13.11 -4.74
CA GLY A 173 -8.32 13.39 -5.21
C GLY A 173 -8.60 14.87 -5.49
N ALA A 174 -7.57 15.72 -5.52
CA ALA A 174 -7.65 17.17 -5.66
C ALA A 174 -6.76 17.73 -6.79
N GLY A 175 -6.10 16.86 -7.54
CA GLY A 175 -5.32 17.23 -8.74
C GLY A 175 -3.84 16.92 -8.66
N HIS A 176 -3.41 16.15 -7.65
CA HIS A 176 -2.05 15.64 -7.58
C HIS A 176 -2.05 14.13 -7.41
N CYS A 177 -1.17 13.48 -8.14
CA CYS A 177 -0.85 12.08 -7.95
C CYS A 177 0.64 11.94 -7.63
N PHE A 178 0.95 10.89 -6.88
CA PHE A 178 2.31 10.61 -6.40
C PHE A 178 2.65 9.16 -6.73
N VAL A 179 3.87 8.91 -7.14
CA VAL A 179 4.41 7.58 -7.38
C VAL A 179 5.82 7.50 -6.84
N ASN A 180 6.17 6.42 -6.16
CA ASN A 180 7.55 6.16 -5.77
C ASN A 180 8.28 5.40 -6.88
N LEU A 181 9.55 5.74 -7.10
CA LEU A 181 10.47 5.05 -7.98
C LEU A 181 11.41 4.19 -7.13
N GLU A 182 11.48 2.89 -7.46
CA GLU A 182 12.16 1.91 -6.61
C GLU A 182 13.66 2.16 -6.52
N GLU A 183 14.36 2.17 -7.64
CA GLU A 183 15.82 2.24 -7.69
C GLU A 183 16.35 3.66 -7.45
N GLU A 184 15.66 4.67 -7.96
CA GLU A 184 15.98 6.09 -7.79
C GLU A 184 15.75 6.57 -6.35
N ALA A 185 14.94 5.81 -5.58
CA ALA A 185 14.53 6.17 -4.23
C ALA A 185 13.97 7.60 -4.16
N GLU A 186 13.00 7.87 -5.02
CA GLU A 186 12.31 9.15 -5.13
C GLU A 186 10.80 8.97 -5.03
N VAL A 187 10.11 10.04 -4.64
CA VAL A 187 8.67 10.22 -4.92
C VAL A 187 8.52 11.27 -6.02
N VAL A 188 7.81 10.91 -7.08
CA VAL A 188 7.45 11.81 -8.17
C VAL A 188 6.02 12.29 -7.97
N ARG A 189 5.80 13.61 -7.97
CA ARG A 189 4.46 14.21 -8.04
C ARG A 189 4.15 14.60 -9.48
N PHE A 190 2.96 14.27 -9.96
CA PHE A 190 2.49 14.65 -11.30
C PHE A 190 1.07 15.20 -11.29
N ASP A 191 0.77 16.02 -12.31
CA ASP A 191 -0.58 16.53 -12.60
C ASP A 191 -1.31 15.47 -13.43
N PRO A 192 -2.36 14.82 -12.90
CA PRO A 192 -3.07 13.74 -13.61
C PRO A 192 -3.87 14.23 -14.82
N LYS A 193 -4.15 15.54 -14.93
CA LYS A 193 -4.87 16.12 -16.06
C LYS A 193 -3.94 16.48 -17.22
N LYS A 194 -2.77 17.07 -16.91
CA LYS A 194 -1.79 17.46 -17.93
C LYS A 194 -0.87 16.33 -18.35
N LEU A 195 -0.75 15.28 -17.52
CA LEU A 195 0.22 14.19 -17.65
C LEU A 195 1.67 14.69 -17.59
N GLU A 196 1.93 15.63 -16.67
CA GLU A 196 3.23 16.29 -16.49
C GLU A 196 3.75 16.07 -15.08
N ILE A 197 5.05 15.77 -14.95
CA ILE A 197 5.74 15.73 -13.66
C ILE A 197 5.85 17.17 -13.13
N THR A 198 5.46 17.35 -11.87
CA THR A 198 5.49 18.67 -11.21
C THR A 198 6.56 18.78 -10.12
N ALA A 199 7.01 17.64 -9.57
CA ALA A 199 8.10 17.61 -8.60
C ALA A 199 8.74 16.22 -8.52
N ARG A 200 9.99 16.16 -8.01
CA ARG A 200 10.72 14.96 -7.63
C ARG A 200 11.34 15.17 -6.26
N TRP A 201 11.16 14.21 -5.37
CA TRP A 201 11.61 14.31 -3.99
C TRP A 201 12.43 13.09 -3.59
N PRO A 202 13.74 13.27 -3.34
CA PRO A 202 14.59 12.17 -2.91
C PRO A 202 14.17 11.65 -1.52
N LEU A 203 14.29 10.35 -1.32
CA LEU A 203 13.91 9.66 -0.08
C LEU A 203 15.10 9.38 0.85
N ALA A 204 16.34 9.75 0.48
CA ALA A 204 17.50 9.46 1.33
C ALA A 204 17.28 9.90 2.79
N PRO A 205 17.56 9.03 3.81
CA PRO A 205 18.33 7.78 3.72
C PRO A 205 17.54 6.53 3.28
N GLY A 206 16.24 6.67 2.93
CA GLY A 206 15.47 5.59 2.34
C GLY A 206 16.03 5.20 0.96
N ALA A 207 16.08 3.90 0.68
CA ALA A 207 16.48 3.35 -0.60
C ALA A 207 15.57 2.17 -0.97
N THR A 208 15.40 1.93 -2.27
CA THR A 208 14.51 0.89 -2.79
C THR A 208 13.08 1.08 -2.26
N ALA A 209 12.43 2.15 -2.72
CA ALA A 209 11.09 2.55 -2.27
C ALA A 209 10.03 1.69 -2.97
N THR A 210 9.27 0.89 -2.21
CA THR A 210 8.31 -0.09 -2.76
C THR A 210 6.89 0.06 -2.23
N ALA A 211 6.67 0.93 -1.25
CA ALA A 211 5.34 1.17 -0.70
C ALA A 211 5.10 2.67 -0.54
N LEU A 212 3.88 3.12 -0.82
CA LEU A 212 3.49 4.52 -0.69
C LEU A 212 2.05 4.61 -0.18
N ALA A 213 1.80 5.51 0.77
CA ALA A 213 0.47 5.86 1.23
C ALA A 213 0.36 7.36 1.47
N LEU A 214 -0.86 7.91 1.35
CA LEU A 214 -1.13 9.33 1.51
C LEU A 214 -2.20 9.57 2.58
N ASP A 215 -1.86 10.33 3.60
CA ASP A 215 -2.82 11.01 4.46
C ASP A 215 -3.14 12.37 3.84
N ALA A 216 -4.15 12.39 2.98
CA ALA A 216 -4.55 13.60 2.26
C ALA A 216 -5.05 14.71 3.21
N GLY A 217 -5.64 14.33 4.35
CA GLY A 217 -6.15 15.29 5.33
C GLY A 217 -5.06 16.08 6.06
N ASN A 218 -3.89 15.48 6.23
CA ASN A 218 -2.71 16.11 6.84
C ASN A 218 -1.60 16.44 5.84
N HIS A 219 -1.80 16.16 4.55
CA HIS A 219 -0.80 16.32 3.49
C HIS A 219 0.51 15.57 3.80
N ARG A 220 0.42 14.27 4.12
CA ARG A 220 1.59 13.44 4.48
C ARG A 220 1.68 12.20 3.61
N LEU A 221 2.84 12.01 3.00
CA LEU A 221 3.21 10.79 2.29
C LEU A 221 4.03 9.89 3.20
N PHE A 222 3.77 8.60 3.15
CA PHE A 222 4.49 7.56 3.87
C PHE A 222 5.13 6.64 2.84
N ALA A 223 6.44 6.76 2.64
CA ALA A 223 7.21 5.96 1.70
C ALA A 223 7.98 4.86 2.44
N GLY A 224 7.58 3.61 2.22
CA GLY A 224 8.26 2.43 2.76
C GLY A 224 9.43 2.01 1.87
N CYS A 225 10.63 1.95 2.43
CA CYS A 225 11.86 1.62 1.73
C CYS A 225 12.44 0.29 2.21
N ARG A 226 12.88 -0.58 1.30
CA ARG A 226 13.50 -1.89 1.63
C ARG A 226 14.80 -1.75 2.42
N SER A 227 15.40 -0.56 2.44
CA SER A 227 16.50 -0.18 3.33
C SER A 227 16.11 -0.11 4.82
N ARG A 228 14.94 -0.59 5.20
CA ARG A 228 14.42 -0.65 6.58
C ARG A 228 14.06 0.71 7.17
N VAL A 229 13.65 1.63 6.33
CA VAL A 229 13.23 2.98 6.71
C VAL A 229 11.86 3.29 6.12
N LEU A 230 10.98 3.84 6.94
CA LEU A 230 9.78 4.55 6.50
C LEU A 230 10.10 6.04 6.52
N VAL A 231 9.99 6.69 5.37
CA VAL A 231 10.17 8.15 5.25
C VAL A 231 8.79 8.81 5.20
N VAL A 232 8.56 9.79 6.06
CA VAL A 232 7.35 10.60 6.05
C VAL A 232 7.69 11.96 5.44
N LEU A 233 6.99 12.32 4.35
CA LEU A 233 7.18 13.58 3.63
C LEU A 233 5.94 14.47 3.76
N ASP A 234 6.18 15.76 3.65
CA ASP A 234 5.14 16.74 3.34
C ASP A 234 4.75 16.62 1.86
N ALA A 235 3.47 16.36 1.57
CA ALA A 235 2.99 16.11 0.21
C ALA A 235 2.92 17.36 -0.69
N ASP A 236 3.03 18.55 -0.13
CA ASP A 236 3.03 19.79 -0.91
C ASP A 236 4.45 20.20 -1.33
N THR A 237 5.42 20.00 -0.43
CA THR A 237 6.78 20.53 -0.58
C THR A 237 7.86 19.47 -0.76
N GLY A 238 7.58 18.20 -0.39
CA GLY A 238 8.57 17.12 -0.35
C GLY A 238 9.53 17.19 0.84
N ALA A 239 9.28 18.08 1.81
CA ALA A 239 10.11 18.18 3.00
C ALA A 239 10.03 16.90 3.84
N HIS A 240 11.18 16.41 4.31
CA HIS A 240 11.25 15.29 5.24
C HIS A 240 10.71 15.68 6.60
N ILE A 241 9.73 14.96 7.09
CA ILE A 241 9.09 15.18 8.40
C ILE A 241 9.61 14.18 9.43
N ALA A 242 9.72 12.90 9.05
CA ALA A 242 10.22 11.87 9.94
C ALA A 242 10.85 10.71 9.16
N GLU A 243 11.77 10.02 9.82
CA GLU A 243 12.41 8.79 9.37
C GLU A 243 12.30 7.76 10.50
N LEU A 244 11.70 6.62 10.21
CA LEU A 244 11.35 5.64 11.22
C LEU A 244 11.90 4.26 10.84
N PRO A 245 12.52 3.52 11.79
CA PRO A 245 12.97 2.17 11.52
C PRO A 245 11.77 1.23 11.34
N ILE A 246 11.82 0.41 10.28
CA ILE A 246 10.83 -0.63 9.98
C ILE A 246 11.53 -1.95 9.66
N GLY A 247 10.75 -3.03 9.48
CA GLY A 247 11.26 -4.31 9.01
C GLY A 247 11.76 -4.26 7.57
N GLY A 248 12.48 -5.29 7.16
CA GLY A 248 12.98 -5.44 5.79
C GLY A 248 11.92 -5.99 4.84
N VAL A 249 12.17 -5.82 3.52
CA VAL A 249 11.30 -6.32 2.45
C VAL A 249 9.88 -5.73 2.57
N VAL A 250 9.80 -4.43 2.84
CA VAL A 250 8.52 -3.70 2.86
C VAL A 250 7.92 -3.66 1.45
N ASP A 251 6.57 -3.75 1.37
CA ASP A 251 5.87 -3.72 0.08
C ASP A 251 4.46 -3.09 0.20
N ALA A 252 4.01 -2.79 1.40
CA ALA A 252 2.73 -2.11 1.59
C ALA A 252 2.70 -1.25 2.84
N VAL A 253 2.01 -0.11 2.73
CA VAL A 253 1.63 0.76 3.84
C VAL A 253 0.13 1.02 3.75
N ALA A 254 -0.60 0.79 4.84
CA ALA A 254 -2.00 1.19 4.97
C ALA A 254 -2.18 2.19 6.10
N LEU A 255 -3.10 3.13 5.92
CA LEU A 255 -3.34 4.21 6.88
C LEU A 255 -4.71 4.07 7.56
N ASP A 256 -4.74 4.44 8.83
CA ASP A 256 -5.92 4.76 9.61
C ASP A 256 -5.76 6.18 10.19
N PRO A 257 -6.07 7.21 9.40
CA PRO A 257 -5.93 8.60 9.86
C PRO A 257 -6.81 8.93 11.07
N LEU A 258 -7.98 8.28 11.20
CA LEU A 258 -8.89 8.52 12.32
C LEU A 258 -8.28 8.06 13.65
N ARG A 259 -7.56 6.90 13.64
CA ARG A 259 -6.86 6.40 14.82
C ARG A 259 -5.40 6.85 14.86
N ARG A 260 -4.97 7.63 13.86
CA ARG A 260 -3.59 8.12 13.70
C ARG A 260 -2.59 6.97 13.69
N ARG A 261 -2.79 6.01 12.75
CA ARG A 261 -1.97 4.81 12.60
C ARG A 261 -1.59 4.58 11.14
N ALA A 262 -0.37 4.13 10.95
CA ALA A 262 0.08 3.49 9.72
C ALA A 262 0.52 2.06 10.03
N PHE A 263 0.18 1.12 9.15
CA PHE A 263 0.56 -0.28 9.23
C PHE A 263 1.51 -0.57 8.06
N VAL A 264 2.72 -0.96 8.37
CA VAL A 264 3.78 -1.20 7.39
C VAL A 264 4.08 -2.69 7.33
N ALA A 265 3.69 -3.34 6.23
CA ALA A 265 3.91 -4.78 6.05
C ALA A 265 5.31 -5.06 5.51
N CYS A 266 6.06 -5.87 6.23
CA CYS A 266 7.44 -6.20 5.95
C CYS A 266 7.62 -7.70 5.78
N GLY A 267 8.10 -8.12 4.60
CA GLY A 267 8.20 -9.54 4.20
C GLY A 267 9.16 -10.38 5.02
N GLU A 268 9.96 -9.79 5.90
CA GLU A 268 10.72 -10.56 6.89
C GLU A 268 9.83 -11.21 7.97
N GLY A 269 8.55 -10.87 8.03
CA GLY A 269 7.56 -11.48 8.91
C GLY A 269 7.11 -10.57 10.05
N VAL A 270 6.97 -9.27 9.78
CA VAL A 270 6.46 -8.30 10.75
C VAL A 270 5.54 -7.26 10.10
N VAL A 271 4.64 -6.69 10.88
CA VAL A 271 3.96 -5.43 10.58
C VAL A 271 4.39 -4.41 11.63
N ASN A 272 4.98 -3.30 11.19
CA ASN A 272 5.25 -2.18 12.08
C ASN A 272 4.01 -1.28 12.17
N VAL A 273 3.64 -0.91 13.41
CA VAL A 273 2.58 0.05 13.67
C VAL A 273 3.22 1.39 14.00
N ILE A 274 3.00 2.35 13.13
CA ILE A 274 3.47 3.72 13.31
C ILE A 274 2.30 4.54 13.84
N GLY A 275 2.56 5.40 14.81
CA GLY A 275 1.57 6.33 15.32
C GLY A 275 2.05 7.75 15.29
N TRP A 276 1.11 8.70 15.33
CA TRP A 276 1.42 10.12 15.41
C TRP A 276 0.50 10.84 16.40
N THR A 277 1.04 11.84 17.07
CA THR A 277 0.30 12.74 17.96
C THR A 277 -0.25 13.94 17.21
N ASP A 278 0.51 14.41 16.25
CA ASP A 278 0.20 15.50 15.33
C ASP A 278 0.96 15.26 14.01
N PRO A 279 0.72 16.04 12.93
CA PRO A 279 1.35 15.83 11.62
C PRO A 279 2.87 16.04 11.55
N ALA A 280 3.55 16.30 12.66
CA ALA A 280 5.00 16.48 12.74
C ALA A 280 5.71 15.44 13.62
N HIS A 281 4.98 14.67 14.44
CA HIS A 281 5.59 13.77 15.42
C HIS A 281 5.10 12.34 15.29
N TYR A 282 5.98 11.48 14.81
CA TYR A 282 5.76 10.07 14.51
C TYR A 282 6.62 9.17 15.37
N SER A 283 6.13 7.97 15.68
CA SER A 283 6.88 6.95 16.42
C SER A 283 6.44 5.54 16.04
N VAL A 284 7.36 4.58 16.17
CA VAL A 284 7.02 3.16 16.10
C VAL A 284 6.36 2.77 17.42
N LEU A 285 5.08 2.40 17.36
CA LEU A 285 4.29 2.02 18.55
C LEU A 285 4.41 0.54 18.86
N ALA A 286 4.45 -0.30 17.81
CA ALA A 286 4.50 -1.75 17.95
C ALA A 286 5.12 -2.41 16.71
N THR A 287 5.61 -3.63 16.92
CA THR A 287 5.99 -4.56 15.85
C THR A 287 5.20 -5.84 16.08
N ILE A 288 4.31 -6.16 15.14
CA ILE A 288 3.43 -7.33 15.21
C ILE A 288 4.12 -8.47 14.45
N PRO A 289 4.46 -9.60 15.09
CA PRO A 289 4.98 -10.75 14.37
C PRO A 289 3.95 -11.33 13.39
N THR A 290 4.37 -11.60 12.17
CA THR A 290 3.59 -12.26 11.12
C THR A 290 4.36 -13.46 10.56
N ARG A 291 4.30 -13.71 9.25
CA ARG A 291 5.07 -14.80 8.61
C ARG A 291 5.98 -14.23 7.53
N PRO A 292 7.17 -14.83 7.31
CA PRO A 292 8.01 -14.47 6.17
C PRO A 292 7.23 -14.54 4.86
N GLY A 293 7.41 -13.54 3.99
CA GLY A 293 6.69 -13.38 2.73
C GLY A 293 5.37 -12.60 2.84
N ALA A 294 4.84 -12.34 4.03
CA ALA A 294 3.66 -11.50 4.26
C ALA A 294 4.02 -10.01 4.13
N LYS A 295 4.18 -9.52 2.90
CA LYS A 295 4.71 -8.19 2.57
C LYS A 295 3.65 -7.20 2.07
N THR A 296 2.54 -7.70 1.53
CA THR A 296 1.41 -6.89 1.06
C THR A 296 0.23 -7.00 2.01
N LEU A 297 -0.53 -5.92 2.16
CA LEU A 297 -1.64 -5.88 3.09
C LEU A 297 -2.85 -5.09 2.58
N GLY A 298 -4.06 -5.52 2.99
CA GLY A 298 -5.28 -4.76 2.95
C GLY A 298 -5.75 -4.43 4.37
N TYR A 299 -6.34 -3.25 4.55
CA TYR A 299 -6.82 -2.77 5.85
C TYR A 299 -8.32 -2.53 5.83
N ASP A 300 -9.05 -3.14 6.77
CA ASP A 300 -10.46 -2.86 7.01
C ASP A 300 -10.62 -1.86 8.17
N ALA A 301 -10.85 -0.60 7.82
CA ALA A 301 -10.99 0.49 8.78
C ALA A 301 -12.18 0.32 9.75
N LYS A 302 -13.22 -0.43 9.37
CA LYS A 302 -14.40 -0.70 10.21
C LYS A 302 -14.04 -1.60 11.40
N THR A 303 -13.30 -2.67 11.14
CA THR A 303 -12.96 -3.67 12.17
C THR A 303 -11.55 -3.50 12.73
N GLY A 304 -10.69 -2.71 12.07
CA GLY A 304 -9.27 -2.61 12.40
C GLY A 304 -8.44 -3.82 11.95
N ARG A 305 -9.01 -4.73 11.15
CA ARG A 305 -8.32 -5.94 10.68
C ARG A 305 -7.35 -5.64 9.54
N LEU A 306 -6.23 -6.36 9.60
CA LEU A 306 -5.26 -6.42 8.51
C LEU A 306 -5.34 -7.79 7.86
N TYR A 307 -5.28 -7.81 6.54
CA TYR A 307 -5.24 -9.02 5.72
C TYR A 307 -3.93 -9.01 4.94
N LEU A 308 -3.09 -10.03 5.12
CA LEU A 308 -1.79 -10.12 4.46
C LEU A 308 -1.73 -11.38 3.59
N SER A 309 -1.37 -11.22 2.34
CA SER A 309 -1.14 -12.36 1.44
C SER A 309 0.07 -13.17 1.90
N VAL A 310 -0.07 -14.50 1.92
CA VAL A 310 0.98 -15.42 2.38
C VAL A 310 0.83 -16.77 1.70
N ALA A 311 1.96 -17.46 1.53
CA ALA A 311 1.99 -18.88 1.18
C ALA A 311 3.07 -19.60 2.00
N ASP A 312 3.07 -20.93 1.94
CA ASP A 312 4.14 -21.73 2.48
C ASP A 312 5.18 -21.99 1.38
N PHE A 313 6.44 -22.02 1.76
CA PHE A 313 7.55 -22.18 0.82
C PHE A 313 8.23 -23.53 1.03
N GLY A 314 8.66 -24.15 -0.06
CA GLY A 314 9.53 -25.30 -0.05
C GLY A 314 10.98 -24.92 0.27
N PRO A 315 11.89 -25.92 0.31
CA PRO A 315 13.31 -25.65 0.47
C PRO A 315 13.85 -24.83 -0.70
N ALA A 316 14.69 -23.83 -0.42
CA ALA A 316 15.38 -23.09 -1.47
C ALA A 316 16.25 -24.04 -2.31
N PRO A 317 16.19 -23.96 -3.66
CA PRO A 317 17.11 -24.71 -4.51
C PRO A 317 18.56 -24.28 -4.24
N ALA A 318 19.51 -25.18 -4.45
CA ALA A 318 20.93 -24.84 -4.33
C ALA A 318 21.30 -23.76 -5.37
N ALA A 319 22.00 -22.70 -4.93
CA ALA A 319 22.52 -21.70 -5.84
C ALA A 319 23.58 -22.29 -6.77
N ALA A 320 23.56 -21.92 -8.03
CA ALA A 320 24.67 -22.17 -8.92
C ALA A 320 25.88 -21.28 -8.52
N PRO A 321 27.14 -21.76 -8.70
CA PRO A 321 28.31 -20.95 -8.37
C PRO A 321 28.28 -19.56 -9.01
N GLY A 322 28.37 -18.50 -8.19
CA GLY A 322 28.36 -17.11 -8.65
C GLY A 322 26.99 -16.53 -8.99
N GLN A 323 25.90 -17.27 -8.74
CA GLN A 323 24.53 -16.78 -8.92
C GLN A 323 23.86 -16.49 -7.55
N PRO A 324 22.94 -15.54 -7.48
CA PRO A 324 22.12 -15.33 -6.29
C PRO A 324 21.34 -16.60 -5.91
N ASN A 325 21.03 -16.77 -4.64
CA ASN A 325 20.19 -17.87 -4.19
C ASN A 325 18.80 -17.79 -4.86
N PRO A 326 18.34 -18.86 -5.54
CA PRO A 326 17.01 -18.89 -6.10
C PRO A 326 15.95 -18.72 -5.00
N ARG A 327 14.85 -18.08 -5.31
CA ARG A 327 13.73 -17.97 -4.37
C ARG A 327 13.17 -19.36 -4.08
N PRO A 328 12.81 -19.65 -2.80
CA PRO A 328 12.10 -20.88 -2.47
C PRO A 328 10.81 -21.00 -3.28
N PRO A 329 10.46 -22.19 -3.81
CA PRO A 329 9.21 -22.38 -4.52
C PRO A 329 8.02 -22.26 -3.57
N ILE A 330 6.92 -21.66 -4.05
CA ILE A 330 5.65 -21.65 -3.36
C ILE A 330 5.09 -23.08 -3.37
N LEU A 331 4.67 -23.59 -2.22
CA LEU A 331 4.02 -24.89 -2.14
C LEU A 331 2.61 -24.82 -2.73
N PRO A 332 2.24 -25.72 -3.65
CA PRO A 332 0.89 -25.73 -4.25
C PRO A 332 -0.22 -25.76 -3.21
N GLY A 333 -1.29 -25.00 -3.44
CA GLY A 333 -2.47 -24.93 -2.55
C GLY A 333 -2.21 -24.30 -1.19
N SER A 334 -1.05 -23.67 -0.98
CA SER A 334 -0.70 -23.03 0.29
C SER A 334 -0.99 -21.54 0.35
N PHE A 335 -1.52 -20.93 -0.72
CA PHE A 335 -1.85 -19.51 -0.74
C PHE A 335 -3.04 -19.21 0.17
N GLY A 336 -3.02 -18.01 0.76
CA GLY A 336 -4.12 -17.53 1.60
C GLY A 336 -3.80 -16.18 2.24
N LEU A 337 -4.66 -15.77 3.15
CA LEU A 337 -4.53 -14.51 3.90
C LEU A 337 -4.30 -14.81 5.37
N LEU A 338 -3.29 -14.22 5.95
CA LEU A 338 -3.22 -14.03 7.40
C LEU A 338 -4.20 -12.94 7.80
N VAL A 339 -4.93 -13.17 8.86
CA VAL A 339 -5.81 -12.18 9.48
C VAL A 339 -5.18 -11.74 10.78
N VAL A 340 -4.89 -10.45 10.91
CA VAL A 340 -4.42 -9.82 12.13
C VAL A 340 -5.53 -8.90 12.61
N GLU A 341 -5.93 -9.02 13.87
CA GLU A 341 -7.02 -8.24 14.43
C GLU A 341 -6.65 -7.59 15.76
N PRO A 342 -7.32 -6.49 16.14
CA PRO A 342 -7.17 -5.93 17.49
C PRO A 342 -7.51 -6.96 18.56
N ALA A 343 -6.69 -7.04 19.63
CA ALA A 343 -6.82 -8.04 20.69
C ALA A 343 -8.00 -7.79 21.66
N GLY A 344 -8.70 -6.66 21.52
CA GLY A 344 -9.80 -6.23 22.39
C GLY A 344 -11.12 -5.97 21.65
N GLY A 345 -11.36 -6.67 20.53
CA GLY A 345 -12.63 -6.62 19.80
C GLY A 345 -13.63 -7.64 20.33
#